data_13a632b593ce8ce1ef3a47fdb1730539
#
_entry.id   13a632b593ce8ce1ef3a47fdb1730539
#
_cell.length_a   1.000
_cell.length_b   1.000
_cell.length_c   1.000
_cell.angle_alpha   90.00
_cell.angle_beta   90.00
_cell.angle_gamma   90.00
#
_symmetry.space_group_name_H-M   'P 1'
#
loop_
_entity.id
_entity.type
_entity.pdbx_description
1 polymer ?
#
loop_
_entity_poly.entity_id
_entity_poly.type
_entity_poly.pdbx_seq_one_letter_code
_entity_poly.pdbx_strand_id
1 'polypeptide(L)'
;MTIYIPLPGNEAMAAQLAEITNSALGELELRRFPDQETYVRIASDVAGKSVELVCTLARPDPQLPGLLFAAYTARELGATSVGLIAPYLAYMRQDKRFSDGESVSSRHFARLLSGAFDRVVTVDPHLHRIHDLDEVFSIKTKVVHAAPALADWITTHVENPLIIGPDSESAQWVSDVAGRIGAPHLVLSKIRHGDRNVEVTAPGLENWTGYQPVLVDDIASSGRTMIEAARHFETTGFPKPVCVVVHALFAGEAYEALKAVSSRVVSTNTVPHVSADISITSLIVS
;
A
#
# COMPACT_ATOMS: atom_id res chain seq x y z
N MET A 1 24.09 -14.01 -5.69
CA MET A 1 24.08 -12.55 -5.96
C MET A 1 22.67 -12.15 -6.35
N THR A 2 22.14 -11.06 -5.80
CA THR A 2 20.78 -10.59 -6.10
C THR A 2 20.82 -9.49 -7.16
N ILE A 3 19.79 -9.44 -8.02
CA ILE A 3 19.56 -8.37 -8.97
C ILE A 3 18.11 -7.89 -8.87
N TYR A 4 17.91 -6.58 -8.66
CA TYR A 4 16.60 -5.95 -8.64
C TYR A 4 16.25 -5.45 -10.04
N ILE A 5 15.08 -5.83 -10.53
CA ILE A 5 14.61 -5.44 -11.86
C ILE A 5 13.26 -4.72 -11.69
N PRO A 6 13.19 -3.42 -11.95
CA PRO A 6 11.93 -2.69 -11.84
C PRO A 6 11.01 -2.97 -13.04
N LEU A 7 9.73 -3.13 -12.77
CA LEU A 7 8.71 -2.86 -13.76
C LEU A 7 8.45 -1.34 -13.85
N PRO A 8 7.88 -0.85 -14.95
CA PRO A 8 7.67 0.58 -15.16
C PRO A 8 6.97 1.27 -13.97
N GLY A 9 7.55 2.41 -13.54
CA GLY A 9 7.10 3.19 -12.38
C GLY A 9 7.69 2.75 -11.04
N ASN A 10 8.57 1.73 -11.01
CA ASN A 10 9.21 1.23 -9.79
C ASN A 10 10.74 1.45 -9.79
N GLU A 11 11.26 2.22 -10.73
CA GLU A 11 12.69 2.41 -10.96
C GLU A 11 13.39 3.00 -9.74
N ALA A 12 12.79 4.03 -9.13
CA ALA A 12 13.36 4.69 -7.96
C ALA A 12 13.46 3.75 -6.76
N MET A 13 12.42 2.96 -6.50
CA MET A 13 12.43 1.99 -5.41
C MET A 13 13.43 0.87 -5.65
N ALA A 14 13.49 0.32 -6.87
CA ALA A 14 14.44 -0.74 -7.20
C ALA A 14 15.89 -0.27 -7.07
N ALA A 15 16.19 0.98 -7.49
CA ALA A 15 17.51 1.57 -7.32
C ALA A 15 17.89 1.72 -5.84
N GLN A 16 16.98 2.22 -5.00
CA GLN A 16 17.20 2.32 -3.56
C GLN A 16 17.40 0.94 -2.90
N LEU A 17 16.60 -0.07 -3.29
CA LEU A 17 16.76 -1.44 -2.79
C LEU A 17 18.14 -2.01 -3.17
N ALA A 18 18.57 -1.81 -4.42
CA ALA A 18 19.87 -2.26 -4.89
C ALA A 18 21.01 -1.58 -4.13
N GLU A 19 20.90 -0.28 -3.87
CA GLU A 19 21.88 0.49 -3.10
C GLU A 19 21.96 0.00 -1.65
N ILE A 20 20.83 -0.08 -0.93
CA ILE A 20 20.78 -0.50 0.49
C ILE A 20 21.36 -1.91 0.67
N THR A 21 21.08 -2.82 -0.27
CA THR A 21 21.53 -4.22 -0.20
C THR A 21 22.88 -4.47 -0.88
N ASN A 22 23.52 -3.44 -1.41
CA ASN A 22 24.74 -3.57 -2.23
C ASN A 22 24.59 -4.63 -3.34
N SER A 23 23.48 -4.59 -4.05
CA SER A 23 23.08 -5.52 -5.09
C SER A 23 23.03 -4.84 -6.45
N ALA A 24 22.91 -5.63 -7.52
CA ALA A 24 22.79 -5.10 -8.86
C ALA A 24 21.40 -4.53 -9.16
N LEU A 25 21.34 -3.47 -9.93
CA LEU A 25 20.14 -2.99 -10.61
C LEU A 25 20.12 -3.52 -12.04
N GLY A 26 19.02 -4.17 -12.43
CA GLY A 26 18.86 -4.72 -13.76
C GLY A 26 17.90 -3.91 -14.62
N GLU A 27 17.90 -4.22 -15.91
CA GLU A 27 17.11 -3.53 -16.93
C GLU A 27 16.08 -4.45 -17.56
N LEU A 28 14.85 -3.94 -17.68
CA LEU A 28 13.72 -4.58 -18.35
C LEU A 28 13.17 -3.64 -19.42
N GLU A 29 13.10 -4.11 -20.65
CA GLU A 29 12.32 -3.48 -21.71
C GLU A 29 10.91 -4.07 -21.70
N LEU A 30 9.91 -3.23 -21.42
CA LEU A 30 8.51 -3.59 -21.46
C LEU A 30 7.77 -2.58 -22.33
N ARG A 31 7.16 -3.06 -23.40
CA ARG A 31 6.38 -2.25 -24.34
C ARG A 31 5.19 -3.02 -24.86
N ARG A 32 4.32 -2.35 -25.59
CA ARG A 32 3.19 -2.98 -26.26
C ARG A 32 3.40 -2.92 -27.77
N PHE A 33 2.98 -3.98 -28.45
CA PHE A 33 2.79 -3.98 -29.89
C PHE A 33 1.55 -3.12 -30.26
N PRO A 34 1.38 -2.76 -31.54
CA PRO A 34 0.22 -1.95 -32.00
C PRO A 34 -1.13 -2.60 -31.67
N ASP A 35 -1.22 -3.93 -31.63
CA ASP A 35 -2.37 -4.74 -31.27
C ASP A 35 -2.56 -4.92 -29.76
N GLN A 36 -1.74 -4.22 -28.96
CA GLN A 36 -1.72 -4.22 -27.49
C GLN A 36 -1.12 -5.47 -26.82
N GLU A 37 -0.56 -6.40 -27.58
CA GLU A 37 0.21 -7.50 -27.00
C GLU A 37 1.45 -6.98 -26.26
N THR A 38 1.80 -7.63 -25.17
CA THR A 38 2.92 -7.24 -24.31
C THR A 38 4.23 -7.85 -24.80
N TYR A 39 5.24 -6.99 -25.02
CA TYR A 39 6.61 -7.39 -25.24
C TYR A 39 7.44 -7.21 -23.98
N VAL A 40 8.25 -8.23 -23.67
CA VAL A 40 9.17 -8.22 -22.53
C VAL A 40 10.56 -8.67 -22.99
N ARG A 41 11.60 -7.95 -22.55
CA ARG A 41 13.00 -8.34 -22.71
C ARG A 41 13.77 -7.96 -21.45
N ILE A 42 14.42 -8.93 -20.83
CA ILE A 42 15.39 -8.68 -19.77
C ILE A 42 16.73 -8.41 -20.43
N ALA A 43 17.26 -7.18 -20.30
CA ALA A 43 18.50 -6.76 -20.92
C ALA A 43 19.74 -7.10 -20.08
N SER A 44 19.55 -7.41 -18.80
CA SER A 44 20.63 -7.76 -17.88
C SER A 44 20.90 -9.25 -17.86
N ASP A 45 22.15 -9.64 -17.61
CA ASP A 45 22.51 -11.03 -17.32
C ASP A 45 21.94 -11.45 -15.96
N VAL A 46 21.07 -12.46 -15.96
CA VAL A 46 20.43 -13.01 -14.77
C VAL A 46 20.82 -14.47 -14.47
N ALA A 47 21.67 -15.07 -15.32
CA ALA A 47 22.09 -16.44 -15.14
C ALA A 47 22.80 -16.65 -13.80
N GLY A 48 22.37 -17.65 -13.04
CA GLY A 48 22.93 -17.97 -11.72
C GLY A 48 22.61 -16.94 -10.61
N LYS A 49 21.74 -15.97 -10.85
CA LYS A 49 21.38 -14.93 -9.88
C LYS A 49 19.99 -15.14 -9.30
N SER A 50 19.74 -14.55 -8.11
CA SER A 50 18.40 -14.37 -7.57
C SER A 50 17.83 -13.06 -8.14
N VAL A 51 16.72 -13.12 -8.83
CA VAL A 51 16.03 -11.96 -9.42
C VAL A 51 14.91 -11.50 -8.50
N GLU A 52 14.86 -10.21 -8.20
CA GLU A 52 13.74 -9.54 -7.53
C GLU A 52 13.06 -8.61 -8.50
N LEU A 53 11.86 -8.98 -8.96
CA LEU A 53 11.03 -8.07 -9.74
C LEU A 53 10.32 -7.09 -8.80
N VAL A 54 10.51 -5.79 -9.03
CA VAL A 54 9.87 -4.74 -8.22
C VAL A 54 8.69 -4.19 -9.00
N CYS A 55 7.47 -4.42 -8.48
CA CYS A 55 6.23 -4.05 -9.16
C CYS A 55 5.12 -3.72 -8.17
N THR A 56 4.84 -2.44 -7.93
CA THR A 56 3.62 -2.05 -7.23
C THR A 56 2.41 -2.33 -8.12
N LEU A 57 1.41 -3.02 -7.56
CA LEU A 57 0.25 -3.50 -8.32
C LEU A 57 -0.96 -2.56 -8.20
N ALA A 58 -0.71 -1.25 -8.27
CA ALA A 58 -1.75 -0.23 -8.15
C ALA A 58 -2.80 -0.25 -9.28
N ARG A 59 -2.39 -0.76 -10.45
CA ARG A 59 -3.25 -1.01 -11.62
C ARG A 59 -2.95 -2.41 -12.16
N PRO A 60 -3.40 -3.47 -11.50
CA PRO A 60 -2.89 -4.83 -11.72
C PRO A 60 -3.18 -5.38 -13.12
N ASP A 61 -4.38 -5.16 -13.66
CA ASP A 61 -4.81 -5.79 -14.91
C ASP A 61 -3.87 -5.52 -16.11
N PRO A 62 -3.50 -4.27 -16.41
CA PRO A 62 -2.56 -4.01 -17.49
C PRO A 62 -1.11 -4.39 -17.18
N GLN A 63 -0.74 -4.57 -15.90
CA GLN A 63 0.63 -4.89 -15.47
C GLN A 63 0.90 -6.40 -15.49
N LEU A 64 -0.14 -7.21 -15.28
CA LEU A 64 -0.04 -8.62 -15.00
C LEU A 64 0.66 -9.44 -16.11
N PRO A 65 0.35 -9.28 -17.42
CA PRO A 65 1.04 -10.01 -18.47
C PRO A 65 2.55 -9.72 -18.48
N GLY A 66 2.94 -8.45 -18.37
CA GLY A 66 4.35 -8.05 -18.34
C GLY A 66 5.10 -8.60 -17.14
N LEU A 67 4.48 -8.57 -15.96
CA LEU A 67 5.03 -9.13 -14.73
C LEU A 67 5.27 -10.64 -14.83
N LEU A 68 4.27 -11.39 -15.30
CA LEU A 68 4.38 -12.84 -15.45
C LEU A 68 5.41 -13.24 -16.51
N PHE A 69 5.41 -12.56 -17.66
CA PHE A 69 6.39 -12.82 -18.72
C PHE A 69 7.81 -12.50 -18.25
N ALA A 70 8.02 -11.41 -17.49
CA ALA A 70 9.32 -11.11 -16.91
C ALA A 70 9.78 -12.22 -15.95
N ALA A 71 8.88 -12.75 -15.11
CA ALA A 71 9.20 -13.83 -14.18
C ALA A 71 9.62 -15.13 -14.92
N TYR A 72 8.84 -15.54 -15.90
CA TYR A 72 9.16 -16.74 -16.69
C TYR A 72 10.42 -16.55 -17.53
N THR A 73 10.59 -15.39 -18.18
CA THR A 73 11.80 -15.08 -18.93
C THR A 73 13.06 -15.09 -18.06
N ALA A 74 13.00 -14.55 -16.84
CA ALA A 74 14.11 -14.63 -15.89
C ALA A 74 14.52 -16.08 -15.61
N ARG A 75 13.54 -16.98 -15.43
CA ARG A 75 13.80 -18.42 -15.22
C ARG A 75 14.42 -19.08 -16.45
N GLU A 76 13.88 -18.80 -17.63
CA GLU A 76 14.42 -19.32 -18.92
C GLU A 76 15.87 -18.87 -19.15
N LEU A 77 16.20 -17.65 -18.72
CA LEU A 77 17.56 -17.10 -18.80
C LEU A 77 18.49 -17.60 -17.68
N GLY A 78 18.02 -18.53 -16.84
CA GLY A 78 18.85 -19.20 -15.85
C GLY A 78 18.92 -18.55 -14.47
N ALA A 79 17.94 -17.69 -14.10
CA ALA A 79 17.82 -17.22 -12.74
C ALA A 79 17.63 -18.38 -11.75
N THR A 80 18.32 -18.36 -10.62
CA THR A 80 18.24 -19.39 -9.57
C THR A 80 16.96 -19.30 -8.74
N SER A 81 16.42 -18.10 -8.63
CA SER A 81 15.13 -17.83 -7.99
C SER A 81 14.55 -16.53 -8.52
N VAL A 82 13.22 -16.40 -8.49
CA VAL A 82 12.51 -15.19 -8.90
C VAL A 82 11.55 -14.78 -7.79
N GLY A 83 11.83 -13.65 -7.13
CA GLY A 83 10.97 -13.03 -6.13
C GLY A 83 10.18 -11.88 -6.71
N LEU A 84 9.07 -11.56 -6.05
CA LEU A 84 8.27 -10.37 -6.30
C LEU A 84 8.28 -9.46 -5.08
N ILE A 85 8.70 -8.22 -5.27
CA ILE A 85 8.47 -7.13 -4.32
C ILE A 85 7.30 -6.33 -4.88
N ALA A 86 6.14 -6.49 -4.26
CA ALA A 86 4.91 -5.77 -4.58
C ALA A 86 4.57 -4.83 -3.41
N PRO A 87 5.11 -3.59 -3.37
CA PRO A 87 4.83 -2.68 -2.26
C PRO A 87 3.35 -2.50 -2.00
N TYR A 88 2.53 -2.39 -3.04
CA TYR A 88 1.09 -2.57 -2.97
C TYR A 88 0.69 -3.89 -3.64
N LEU A 89 -0.02 -4.75 -2.90
CA LEU A 89 -0.53 -6.03 -3.38
C LEU A 89 -2.03 -5.91 -3.68
N ALA A 90 -2.39 -6.05 -4.95
CA ALA A 90 -3.77 -5.94 -5.41
C ALA A 90 -4.65 -7.14 -5.01
N TYR A 91 -5.96 -6.98 -5.16
CA TYR A 91 -7.01 -8.00 -4.99
C TYR A 91 -7.20 -8.53 -3.56
N MET A 92 -6.46 -8.09 -2.57
CA MET A 92 -6.60 -8.56 -1.18
C MET A 92 -7.90 -8.08 -0.52
N ARG A 93 -8.53 -7.01 -1.03
CA ARG A 93 -9.81 -6.47 -0.54
C ARG A 93 -11.01 -7.38 -0.82
N GLN A 94 -10.91 -8.33 -1.76
CA GLN A 94 -11.97 -9.27 -2.12
C GLN A 94 -11.63 -10.67 -1.59
N ASP A 95 -11.72 -10.81 -0.28
CA ASP A 95 -11.32 -11.97 0.51
C ASP A 95 -12.47 -12.95 0.78
N LYS A 96 -13.71 -12.58 0.45
CA LYS A 96 -14.91 -13.44 0.53
C LYS A 96 -15.88 -13.14 -0.62
N ARG A 97 -16.91 -13.97 -0.74
CA ARG A 97 -18.10 -13.65 -1.52
C ARG A 97 -19.03 -12.76 -0.70
N PHE A 98 -19.41 -11.61 -1.24
CA PHE A 98 -20.42 -10.71 -0.67
C PHE A 98 -21.81 -11.05 -1.22
N SER A 99 -21.86 -11.64 -2.42
CA SER A 99 -23.07 -12.13 -3.09
C SER A 99 -22.77 -13.47 -3.76
N ASP A 100 -23.82 -14.26 -4.05
CA ASP A 100 -23.69 -15.54 -4.74
C ASP A 100 -23.06 -15.35 -6.14
N GLY A 101 -22.16 -16.24 -6.49
CA GLY A 101 -21.47 -16.21 -7.79
C GLY A 101 -20.26 -15.28 -7.86
N GLU A 102 -19.98 -14.47 -6.85
CA GLU A 102 -18.80 -13.60 -6.83
C GLU A 102 -17.49 -14.40 -6.69
N SER A 103 -16.44 -13.85 -7.28
CA SER A 103 -15.08 -14.36 -7.15
C SER A 103 -14.49 -14.05 -5.78
N VAL A 104 -13.72 -14.93 -5.21
CA VAL A 104 -12.78 -14.62 -4.12
C VAL A 104 -11.43 -14.34 -4.77
N SER A 105 -11.28 -13.11 -5.28
CA SER A 105 -10.17 -12.74 -6.17
C SER A 105 -8.80 -12.84 -5.48
N SER A 106 -8.72 -12.61 -4.17
CA SER A 106 -7.51 -12.78 -3.38
C SER A 106 -6.88 -14.16 -3.54
N ARG A 107 -7.70 -15.22 -3.49
CA ARG A 107 -7.22 -16.61 -3.64
C ARG A 107 -6.77 -16.93 -5.05
N HIS A 108 -7.49 -16.43 -6.06
CA HIS A 108 -7.14 -16.66 -7.46
C HIS A 108 -5.84 -15.93 -7.83
N PHE A 109 -5.71 -14.69 -7.35
CA PHE A 109 -4.53 -13.88 -7.57
C PHE A 109 -3.30 -14.46 -6.86
N ALA A 110 -3.44 -14.87 -5.60
CA ALA A 110 -2.39 -15.53 -4.85
C ALA A 110 -1.90 -16.82 -5.56
N ARG A 111 -2.82 -17.64 -6.08
CA ARG A 111 -2.47 -18.86 -6.87
C ARG A 111 -1.69 -18.49 -8.14
N LEU A 112 -2.13 -17.43 -8.85
CA LEU A 112 -1.47 -16.98 -10.07
C LEU A 112 -0.02 -16.54 -9.79
N LEU A 113 0.18 -15.74 -8.77
CA LEU A 113 1.52 -15.29 -8.36
C LEU A 113 2.37 -16.44 -7.82
N SER A 114 1.77 -17.35 -7.06
CA SER A 114 2.48 -18.54 -6.55
C SER A 114 2.99 -19.46 -7.66
N GLY A 115 2.36 -19.46 -8.83
CA GLY A 115 2.82 -20.22 -9.99
C GLY A 115 4.03 -19.60 -10.72
N ALA A 116 4.26 -18.30 -10.55
CA ALA A 116 5.31 -17.57 -11.25
C ALA A 116 6.52 -17.23 -10.38
N PHE A 117 6.32 -17.07 -9.07
CA PHE A 117 7.33 -16.59 -8.13
C PHE A 117 7.68 -17.62 -7.06
N ASP A 118 8.85 -17.49 -6.46
CA ASP A 118 9.33 -18.29 -5.32
C ASP A 118 9.03 -17.62 -3.98
N ARG A 119 8.84 -16.29 -4.01
CA ARG A 119 8.47 -15.48 -2.83
C ARG A 119 7.77 -14.19 -3.23
N VAL A 120 6.99 -13.66 -2.30
CA VAL A 120 6.36 -12.33 -2.39
C VAL A 120 6.68 -11.51 -1.14
N VAL A 121 7.10 -10.27 -1.33
CA VAL A 121 7.24 -9.26 -0.27
C VAL A 121 6.24 -8.15 -0.55
N THR A 122 5.47 -7.76 0.43
CA THR A 122 4.49 -6.68 0.30
C THR A 122 4.41 -5.84 1.57
N VAL A 123 3.82 -4.65 1.47
CA VAL A 123 3.64 -3.74 2.59
C VAL A 123 2.16 -3.67 2.92
N ASP A 124 1.81 -3.88 4.19
CA ASP A 124 0.45 -3.77 4.75
C ASP A 124 -0.65 -4.18 3.76
N PRO A 125 -0.66 -5.43 3.31
CA PRO A 125 -1.75 -5.91 2.48
C PRO A 125 -3.05 -5.82 3.26
N HIS A 126 -4.11 -5.37 2.59
CA HIS A 126 -5.42 -5.20 3.21
C HIS A 126 -6.02 -6.56 3.61
N LEU A 127 -5.71 -7.00 4.81
CA LEU A 127 -6.14 -8.31 5.33
C LEU A 127 -7.18 -8.10 6.44
N HIS A 128 -8.40 -8.59 6.24
CA HIS A 128 -9.45 -8.56 7.25
C HIS A 128 -9.83 -9.95 7.74
N ARG A 129 -10.05 -10.89 6.80
CA ARG A 129 -10.47 -12.26 7.10
C ARG A 129 -9.38 -13.27 6.79
N ILE A 130 -8.42 -12.88 5.99
CA ILE A 130 -7.15 -13.57 5.81
C ILE A 130 -6.22 -12.97 6.86
N HIS A 131 -5.79 -13.74 7.82
CA HIS A 131 -4.92 -13.24 8.91
C HIS A 131 -3.45 -13.30 8.54
N ASP A 132 -3.10 -14.20 7.62
CA ASP A 132 -1.75 -14.37 7.09
C ASP A 132 -1.82 -14.64 5.59
N LEU A 133 -0.86 -14.10 4.83
CA LEU A 133 -0.77 -14.38 3.39
C LEU A 133 -0.50 -15.86 3.11
N ASP A 134 0.11 -16.59 4.03
CA ASP A 134 0.36 -18.03 3.91
C ASP A 134 -0.94 -18.87 3.86
N GLU A 135 -2.10 -18.30 4.24
CA GLU A 135 -3.41 -18.94 4.04
C GLU A 135 -3.83 -19.04 2.57
N VAL A 136 -3.28 -18.18 1.70
CA VAL A 136 -3.68 -18.08 0.29
C VAL A 136 -2.54 -18.26 -0.68
N PHE A 137 -1.31 -17.94 -0.30
CA PHE A 137 -0.10 -18.18 -1.09
C PHE A 137 0.49 -19.56 -0.75
N SER A 138 1.03 -20.27 -1.75
CA SER A 138 1.77 -21.52 -1.58
C SER A 138 3.29 -21.34 -1.68
N ILE A 139 3.76 -20.11 -1.66
CA ILE A 139 5.16 -19.70 -1.69
C ILE A 139 5.49 -18.85 -0.45
N LYS A 140 6.77 -18.57 -0.22
CA LYS A 140 7.17 -17.73 0.92
C LYS A 140 6.59 -16.35 0.80
N THR A 141 6.00 -15.84 1.87
CA THR A 141 5.52 -14.46 1.95
C THR A 141 6.26 -13.68 3.03
N LYS A 142 6.38 -12.37 2.83
CA LYS A 142 6.85 -11.42 3.84
C LYS A 142 5.94 -10.20 3.81
N VAL A 143 5.30 -9.93 4.94
CA VAL A 143 4.55 -8.69 5.16
C VAL A 143 5.46 -7.70 5.90
N VAL A 144 5.56 -6.51 5.37
CA VAL A 144 6.27 -5.37 5.97
C VAL A 144 5.24 -4.40 6.49
N HIS A 145 5.44 -3.91 7.71
CA HIS A 145 4.53 -2.92 8.30
C HIS A 145 5.09 -1.51 8.17
N ALA A 146 4.31 -0.59 7.62
CA ALA A 146 4.70 0.81 7.44
C ALA A 146 4.56 1.65 8.72
N ALA A 147 3.88 1.14 9.75
CA ALA A 147 3.63 1.87 10.99
C ALA A 147 4.88 2.52 11.61
N PRO A 148 6.09 1.91 11.62
CA PRO A 148 7.30 2.58 12.08
C PRO A 148 7.62 3.85 11.28
N ALA A 149 7.55 3.79 9.95
CA ALA A 149 7.86 4.94 9.09
C ALA A 149 6.81 6.05 9.19
N LEU A 150 5.53 5.69 9.35
CA LEU A 150 4.46 6.65 9.62
C LEU A 150 4.69 7.36 10.96
N ALA A 151 5.00 6.60 12.00
CA ALA A 151 5.27 7.12 13.34
C ALA A 151 6.44 8.11 13.35
N ASP A 152 7.55 7.76 12.70
CA ASP A 152 8.74 8.61 12.59
C ASP A 152 8.42 9.92 11.84
N TRP A 153 7.66 9.83 10.75
CA TRP A 153 7.24 11.00 10.00
C TRP A 153 6.32 11.91 10.82
N ILE A 154 5.31 11.35 11.49
CA ILE A 154 4.36 12.10 12.34
C ILE A 154 5.11 12.81 13.47
N THR A 155 6.01 12.11 14.15
CA THR A 155 6.82 12.70 15.24
C THR A 155 7.63 13.91 14.77
N THR A 156 8.15 13.84 13.54
CA THR A 156 9.01 14.90 13.00
C THR A 156 8.23 16.12 12.49
N HIS A 157 6.98 15.92 12.03
CA HIS A 157 6.26 16.93 11.26
C HIS A 157 4.98 17.44 11.92
N VAL A 158 4.51 16.80 13.00
CA VAL A 158 3.24 17.17 13.64
C VAL A 158 3.44 17.39 15.13
N GLU A 159 3.17 18.61 15.59
CA GLU A 159 3.16 18.95 17.02
C GLU A 159 1.87 18.46 17.67
N ASN A 160 1.98 17.86 18.87
CA ASN A 160 0.86 17.35 19.65
C ASN A 160 -0.13 16.51 18.81
N PRO A 161 0.30 15.42 18.17
CA PRO A 161 -0.58 14.63 17.30
C PRO A 161 -1.64 13.89 18.12
N LEU A 162 -2.89 13.91 17.64
CA LEU A 162 -3.96 12.97 18.02
C LEU A 162 -4.17 12.02 16.84
N ILE A 163 -3.80 10.76 17.00
CA ILE A 163 -3.91 9.76 15.95
C ILE A 163 -5.35 9.27 15.84
N ILE A 164 -5.92 9.30 14.64
CA ILE A 164 -7.34 9.04 14.45
C ILE A 164 -7.55 8.06 13.31
N GLY A 165 -8.28 6.98 13.63
CA GLY A 165 -8.79 6.03 12.65
C GLY A 165 -10.10 6.51 12.04
N PRO A 166 -10.24 6.53 10.73
CA PRO A 166 -11.47 7.00 10.07
C PRO A 166 -12.66 6.05 10.25
N ASP A 167 -12.42 4.81 10.67
CA ASP A 167 -13.45 3.83 11.02
C ASP A 167 -12.89 2.69 11.88
N SER A 168 -13.74 1.73 12.26
CA SER A 168 -13.37 0.62 13.13
C SER A 168 -12.34 -0.35 12.54
N GLU A 169 -12.20 -0.39 11.21
CA GLU A 169 -11.24 -1.27 10.53
C GLU A 169 -9.80 -0.78 10.74
N SER A 170 -9.62 0.53 10.95
CA SER A 170 -8.31 1.15 11.21
C SER A 170 -7.83 1.07 12.67
N ALA A 171 -8.65 0.55 13.60
CA ALA A 171 -8.37 0.60 15.05
C ALA A 171 -7.01 0.02 15.46
N GLN A 172 -6.65 -1.15 14.94
CA GLN A 172 -5.39 -1.82 15.26
C GLN A 172 -4.19 -1.02 14.74
N TRP A 173 -4.31 -0.50 13.54
CA TRP A 173 -3.34 0.35 12.87
C TRP A 173 -3.02 1.62 13.66
N VAL A 174 -4.08 2.32 14.02
CA VAL A 174 -4.02 3.58 14.78
C VAL A 174 -3.39 3.37 16.13
N SER A 175 -3.76 2.27 16.83
CA SER A 175 -3.17 1.90 18.11
C SER A 175 -1.65 1.61 18.00
N ASP A 176 -1.20 0.93 16.93
CA ASP A 176 0.22 0.67 16.72
C ASP A 176 1.01 1.95 16.46
N VAL A 177 0.55 2.80 15.54
CA VAL A 177 1.20 4.10 15.25
C VAL A 177 1.25 4.98 16.49
N ALA A 178 0.14 5.14 17.21
CA ALA A 178 0.05 5.95 18.42
C ALA A 178 0.95 5.43 19.55
N GLY A 179 0.96 4.11 19.75
CA GLY A 179 1.79 3.46 20.77
C GLY A 179 3.30 3.69 20.55
N ARG A 180 3.75 3.74 19.29
CA ARG A 180 5.17 3.98 18.94
C ARG A 180 5.65 5.37 19.32
N ILE A 181 4.78 6.37 19.27
CA ILE A 181 5.12 7.78 19.54
C ILE A 181 4.59 8.29 20.87
N GLY A 182 3.90 7.44 21.65
CA GLY A 182 3.28 7.84 22.91
C GLY A 182 2.15 8.85 22.76
N ALA A 183 1.49 8.90 21.59
CA ALA A 183 0.40 9.83 21.32
C ALA A 183 -0.96 9.24 21.71
N PRO A 184 -1.95 10.10 22.07
CA PRO A 184 -3.32 9.66 22.21
C PRO A 184 -3.90 9.23 20.86
N HIS A 185 -4.91 8.35 20.91
CA HIS A 185 -5.61 7.95 19.71
C HIS A 185 -7.11 7.79 19.92
N LEU A 186 -7.86 7.94 18.84
CA LEU A 186 -9.29 7.72 18.74
C LEU A 186 -9.62 6.96 17.47
N VAL A 187 -10.79 6.32 17.45
CA VAL A 187 -11.36 5.71 16.26
C VAL A 187 -12.75 6.30 16.04
N LEU A 188 -12.98 6.83 14.86
CA LEU A 188 -14.29 7.37 14.50
C LEU A 188 -15.28 6.23 14.31
N SER A 189 -16.50 6.47 14.75
CA SER A 189 -17.61 5.55 14.56
C SER A 189 -18.59 6.13 13.55
N LYS A 190 -19.12 5.25 12.67
CA LYS A 190 -20.13 5.62 11.69
C LYS A 190 -21.48 5.05 12.13
N ILE A 191 -22.43 5.94 12.43
CA ILE A 191 -23.80 5.57 12.70
C ILE A 191 -24.60 5.77 11.41
N ARG A 192 -25.22 4.71 10.90
CA ARG A 192 -26.07 4.78 9.70
C ARG A 192 -27.52 5.00 10.15
N HIS A 193 -28.07 6.15 9.77
CA HIS A 193 -29.50 6.47 9.92
C HIS A 193 -30.21 6.24 8.57
N GLY A 194 -30.55 4.95 8.24
CA GLY A 194 -31.15 4.57 6.95
C GLY A 194 -30.15 4.55 5.79
N ASP A 195 -30.66 4.54 4.54
CA ASP A 195 -29.85 4.27 3.33
C ASP A 195 -28.95 5.44 2.88
N ARG A 196 -29.14 6.64 3.41
CA ARG A 196 -28.46 7.85 2.89
C ARG A 196 -27.76 8.73 3.91
N ASN A 197 -28.07 8.62 5.21
CA ASN A 197 -27.48 9.47 6.23
C ASN A 197 -26.46 8.67 7.05
N VAL A 198 -25.17 9.03 6.91
CA VAL A 198 -24.08 8.53 7.74
C VAL A 198 -23.64 9.67 8.65
N GLU A 199 -23.77 9.48 9.95
CA GLU A 199 -23.25 10.38 10.96
C GLU A 199 -21.90 9.84 11.46
N VAL A 200 -20.86 10.67 11.35
CA VAL A 200 -19.54 10.36 11.90
C VAL A 200 -19.49 10.91 13.31
N THR A 201 -19.18 10.09 14.28
CA THR A 201 -19.04 10.48 15.68
C THR A 201 -17.62 10.18 16.16
N ALA A 202 -17.12 11.06 17.03
CA ALA A 202 -15.81 10.94 17.67
C ALA A 202 -15.95 11.04 19.18
N PRO A 203 -16.41 9.97 19.86
CA PRO A 203 -16.60 10.01 21.32
C PRO A 203 -15.30 10.35 22.04
N GLY A 204 -15.33 11.35 22.92
CA GLY A 204 -14.16 11.79 23.70
C GLY A 204 -13.23 12.75 22.97
N LEU A 205 -13.59 13.23 21.77
CA LEU A 205 -12.78 14.20 21.03
C LEU A 205 -12.58 15.50 21.82
N GLU A 206 -13.60 15.92 22.58
CA GLU A 206 -13.58 17.12 23.42
C GLU A 206 -12.46 17.13 24.47
N ASN A 207 -11.94 15.97 24.85
CA ASN A 207 -10.84 15.85 25.81
C ASN A 207 -9.46 16.21 25.22
N TRP A 208 -9.37 16.38 23.89
CA TRP A 208 -8.12 16.54 23.17
C TRP A 208 -7.99 17.92 22.51
N THR A 209 -8.63 18.95 23.10
CA THR A 209 -8.51 20.33 22.64
C THR A 209 -7.05 20.76 22.63
N GLY A 210 -6.60 21.38 21.52
CA GLY A 210 -5.20 21.80 21.33
C GLY A 210 -4.29 20.76 20.68
N TYR A 211 -4.82 19.54 20.38
CA TYR A 211 -4.11 18.56 19.60
C TYR A 211 -4.35 18.74 18.09
N GLN A 212 -3.37 18.33 17.29
CA GLN A 212 -3.49 18.28 15.83
C GLN A 212 -4.06 16.92 15.41
N PRO A 213 -5.25 16.86 14.83
CA PRO A 213 -5.79 15.59 14.31
C PRO A 213 -4.92 15.04 13.17
N VAL A 214 -4.59 13.75 13.26
CA VAL A 214 -3.88 13.00 12.24
C VAL A 214 -4.71 11.78 11.86
N LEU A 215 -5.38 11.83 10.71
CA LEU A 215 -6.14 10.70 10.17
C LEU A 215 -5.17 9.72 9.53
N VAL A 216 -5.21 8.45 9.97
CA VAL A 216 -4.33 7.38 9.45
C VAL A 216 -5.16 6.25 8.89
N ASP A 217 -4.82 5.81 7.66
CA ASP A 217 -5.50 4.69 6.99
C ASP A 217 -4.51 3.89 6.13
N ASP A 218 -4.83 2.62 5.84
CA ASP A 218 -3.99 1.77 4.99
C ASP A 218 -4.12 2.12 3.51
N ILE A 219 -5.34 2.38 3.01
CA ILE A 219 -5.61 2.61 1.58
C ILE A 219 -6.52 3.82 1.37
N ALA A 220 -6.05 4.79 0.60
CA ALA A 220 -6.91 5.82 0.02
C ALA A 220 -7.19 5.51 -1.46
N SER A 221 -8.35 4.90 -1.74
CA SER A 221 -8.82 4.64 -3.11
C SER A 221 -9.84 5.70 -3.55
N SER A 222 -11.13 5.53 -3.28
CA SER A 222 -12.11 6.61 -3.50
C SER A 222 -11.95 7.78 -2.52
N GLY A 223 -11.21 7.58 -1.45
CA GLY A 223 -10.99 8.55 -0.39
C GLY A 223 -12.22 8.88 0.45
N ARG A 224 -13.40 8.28 0.18
CA ARG A 224 -14.66 8.66 0.83
C ARG A 224 -14.58 8.60 2.35
N THR A 225 -14.07 7.52 2.90
CA THR A 225 -13.93 7.32 4.34
C THR A 225 -13.09 8.43 4.98
N MET A 226 -11.92 8.74 4.40
CA MET A 226 -11.03 9.79 4.86
C MET A 226 -11.62 11.19 4.67
N ILE A 227 -12.30 11.45 3.54
CA ILE A 227 -12.95 12.74 3.25
C ILE A 227 -14.08 13.01 4.24
N GLU A 228 -14.94 12.00 4.51
CA GLU A 228 -16.02 12.12 5.49
C GLU A 228 -15.46 12.35 6.90
N ALA A 229 -14.43 11.60 7.28
CA ALA A 229 -13.72 11.79 8.54
C ALA A 229 -13.09 13.19 8.66
N ALA A 230 -12.43 13.67 7.61
CA ALA A 230 -11.82 15.00 7.61
C ALA A 230 -12.84 16.12 7.71
N ARG A 231 -13.98 16.01 7.03
CA ARG A 231 -15.08 16.99 7.11
C ARG A 231 -15.70 17.08 8.50
N HIS A 232 -15.68 16.01 9.27
CA HIS A 232 -16.17 16.04 10.65
C HIS A 232 -15.46 17.12 11.47
N PHE A 233 -14.17 17.37 11.23
CA PHE A 233 -13.39 18.38 11.94
C PHE A 233 -13.76 19.83 11.58
N GLU A 234 -14.41 20.09 10.42
CA GLU A 234 -14.87 21.42 10.04
C GLU A 234 -15.91 22.00 11.01
N THR A 235 -16.63 21.16 11.75
CA THR A 235 -17.71 21.56 12.68
C THR A 235 -17.33 21.42 14.15
N THR A 236 -16.15 20.89 14.47
CA THR A 236 -15.75 20.57 15.86
C THR A 236 -14.87 21.61 16.52
N GLY A 237 -14.44 22.65 15.77
CA GLY A 237 -13.49 23.65 16.27
C GLY A 237 -12.03 23.19 16.30
N PHE A 238 -11.75 21.97 15.87
CA PHE A 238 -10.38 21.48 15.67
C PHE A 238 -9.78 22.00 14.35
N PRO A 239 -8.43 22.06 14.25
CA PRO A 239 -7.78 22.35 12.97
C PRO A 239 -8.10 21.28 11.94
N LYS A 240 -7.96 21.61 10.63
CA LYS A 240 -8.04 20.63 9.57
C LYS A 240 -7.04 19.50 9.82
N PRO A 241 -7.44 18.23 9.65
CA PRO A 241 -6.55 17.10 9.93
C PRO A 241 -5.39 17.02 8.94
N VAL A 242 -4.28 16.44 9.38
CA VAL A 242 -3.27 15.84 8.50
C VAL A 242 -3.75 14.46 8.14
N CYS A 243 -3.74 14.09 6.85
CA CYS A 243 -4.11 12.76 6.39
C CYS A 243 -2.86 12.00 5.97
N VAL A 244 -2.63 10.84 6.60
CA VAL A 244 -1.48 9.97 6.35
C VAL A 244 -1.98 8.60 5.90
N VAL A 245 -1.56 8.15 4.72
CA VAL A 245 -2.00 6.86 4.16
C VAL A 245 -0.82 6.01 3.73
N VAL A 246 -0.96 4.68 3.83
CA VAL A 246 0.07 3.79 3.30
C VAL A 246 0.00 3.77 1.78
N HIS A 247 -1.14 3.40 1.22
CA HIS A 247 -1.30 3.20 -0.22
C HIS A 247 -2.14 4.29 -0.88
N ALA A 248 -1.47 5.19 -1.59
CA ALA A 248 -2.10 6.31 -2.30
C ALA A 248 -2.62 5.87 -3.69
N LEU A 249 -3.75 5.16 -3.73
CA LEU A 249 -4.35 4.72 -5.00
C LEU A 249 -5.16 5.82 -5.69
N PHE A 250 -5.75 6.71 -4.97
CA PHE A 250 -6.56 7.87 -5.37
C PHE A 250 -7.21 7.77 -6.74
N ALA A 251 -8.43 7.24 -6.79
CA ALA A 251 -9.22 7.14 -8.01
C ALA A 251 -9.87 8.48 -8.35
N GLY A 252 -9.81 8.87 -9.62
CA GLY A 252 -10.41 10.11 -10.09
C GLY A 252 -9.88 11.34 -9.36
N GLU A 253 -10.78 12.16 -8.80
CA GLU A 253 -10.45 13.40 -8.09
C GLU A 253 -10.31 13.23 -6.57
N ALA A 254 -10.18 11.98 -6.08
CA ALA A 254 -10.15 11.67 -4.65
C ALA A 254 -9.02 12.41 -3.90
N TYR A 255 -7.85 12.57 -4.51
CA TYR A 255 -6.74 13.30 -3.92
C TYR A 255 -7.05 14.77 -3.72
N GLU A 256 -7.54 15.46 -4.74
CA GLU A 256 -7.89 16.89 -4.64
C GLU A 256 -9.06 17.12 -3.68
N ALA A 257 -10.05 16.22 -3.66
CA ALA A 257 -11.15 16.27 -2.72
C ALA A 257 -10.68 16.10 -1.25
N LEU A 258 -9.75 15.18 -0.99
CA LEU A 258 -9.19 15.00 0.35
C LEU A 258 -8.32 16.21 0.77
N LYS A 259 -7.52 16.73 -0.15
CA LYS A 259 -6.67 17.89 0.06
C LYS A 259 -7.47 19.16 0.39
N ALA A 260 -8.66 19.30 -0.18
CA ALA A 260 -9.53 20.45 0.10
C ALA A 260 -10.01 20.52 1.57
N VAL A 261 -10.19 19.36 2.21
CA VAL A 261 -10.72 19.21 3.59
C VAL A 261 -9.64 18.90 4.64
N SER A 262 -8.39 18.76 4.24
CA SER A 262 -7.24 18.50 5.12
C SER A 262 -6.22 19.63 5.09
N SER A 263 -5.34 19.68 6.08
CA SER A 263 -4.20 20.61 6.10
C SER A 263 -3.04 20.10 5.25
N ARG A 264 -2.86 18.77 5.22
CA ARG A 264 -1.84 18.07 4.43
C ARG A 264 -2.30 16.64 4.13
N VAL A 265 -1.95 16.14 2.94
CA VAL A 265 -2.13 14.73 2.57
C VAL A 265 -0.75 14.13 2.27
N VAL A 266 -0.40 13.08 2.97
CA VAL A 266 0.90 12.41 2.89
C VAL A 266 0.70 10.92 2.72
N SER A 267 1.55 10.27 1.94
CA SER A 267 1.54 8.82 1.78
C SER A 267 2.95 8.24 1.82
N THR A 268 3.00 6.91 1.92
CA THR A 268 4.26 6.21 1.69
C THR A 268 4.57 6.12 0.19
N ASN A 269 5.79 5.70 -0.13
CA ASN A 269 6.23 5.44 -1.51
C ASN A 269 5.86 4.03 -2.01
N THR A 270 4.91 3.34 -1.37
CA THR A 270 4.38 2.05 -1.87
C THR A 270 3.69 2.17 -3.22
N VAL A 271 3.09 3.33 -3.49
CA VAL A 271 2.51 3.70 -4.77
C VAL A 271 3.11 5.04 -5.21
N PRO A 272 3.65 5.15 -6.43
CA PRO A 272 4.14 6.42 -6.96
C PRO A 272 3.02 7.46 -7.02
N HIS A 273 3.13 8.51 -6.19
CA HIS A 273 2.15 9.59 -6.12
C HIS A 273 2.81 10.88 -5.61
N VAL A 274 2.23 12.04 -5.94
CA VAL A 274 2.76 13.36 -5.49
C VAL A 274 2.70 13.55 -3.97
N SER A 275 1.88 12.78 -3.25
CA SER A 275 1.81 12.78 -1.78
C SER A 275 2.88 11.89 -1.12
N ALA A 276 3.67 11.13 -1.88
CA ALA A 276 4.64 10.19 -1.34
C ALA A 276 5.83 10.93 -0.70
N ASP A 277 5.79 11.10 0.61
CA ASP A 277 6.79 11.79 1.43
C ASP A 277 7.42 10.86 2.49
N ILE A 278 6.88 9.64 2.62
CA ILE A 278 7.33 8.64 3.59
C ILE A 278 7.96 7.47 2.83
N SER A 279 9.26 7.23 3.04
CA SER A 279 9.94 6.08 2.44
C SER A 279 9.81 4.85 3.33
N ILE A 280 9.40 3.73 2.71
CA ILE A 280 9.37 2.41 3.37
C ILE A 280 10.44 1.46 2.80
N THR A 281 11.29 1.95 1.92
CA THR A 281 12.22 1.09 1.15
C THR A 281 13.18 0.32 2.06
N SER A 282 13.69 0.96 3.11
CA SER A 282 14.57 0.31 4.09
C SER A 282 13.87 -0.81 4.87
N LEU A 283 12.56 -0.69 5.11
CA LEU A 283 11.77 -1.70 5.81
C LEU A 283 11.57 -2.98 4.98
N ILE A 284 11.58 -2.87 3.65
CA ILE A 284 11.42 -4.03 2.76
C ILE A 284 12.58 -5.01 2.92
N VAL A 285 13.78 -4.52 3.17
CA VAL A 285 15.02 -5.31 3.23
C VAL A 285 15.54 -5.57 4.65
N SER A 286 14.90 -4.99 5.66
CA SER A 286 15.12 -5.32 7.08
C SER A 286 14.44 -6.68 7.43
#